data_98b56d63c332479c92fdd4572051f80c
#
_entry.id   98b56d63c332479c92fdd4572051f80c
#
_cell.length_a   1.000
_cell.length_b   1.000
_cell.length_c   1.000
_cell.angle_alpha   90.00
_cell.angle_beta   90.00
_cell.angle_gamma   90.00
#
_symmetry.space_group_name_H-M   'P 1'
#
loop_
_entity.id
_entity.type
_entity.pdbx_description
1 polymer ?
#
loop_
_entity_poly.entity_id
_entity_poly.type
_entity_poly.pdbx_seq_one_letter_code
_entity_poly.pdbx_strand_id
1 'polypeptide(L)'
;VRATRLLIGALGLVAACSSPAADHQALGDRAYLRSDYGTALVEYRLALRQQTASPELRAKAGAAALRAGDLGAAVEEYAALGKDKAQQAEAAVGLERVARIAVDSNDHATLWSALDALRQIAPDRIIGGVGEELALALGDSAAPRAALTLLPYAAAAAPDARRQDSLMYLYGVALVRAGRCGQAVPVFESLLRRQRDPAVQRDAARGAASCALTLGRNSLNSGQPSDAADWFRRAATEAPDTPEGRAAYVGLGDVMFAQGDFAGAADAYQRAMAGAAPGDSIAQIAAEHLNRLAQPGTPNP
;
A
#
# COMPACT_ATOMS: atom_id res chain seq x y z
N VAL A 1 -33.12 36.41 83.54
CA VAL A 1 -32.13 36.78 82.54
C VAL A 1 -32.03 35.71 81.54
N ARG A 2 -32.64 35.85 80.33
CA ARG A 2 -32.61 34.93 79.22
C ARG A 2 -31.59 35.45 78.17
N ALA A 3 -30.52 34.73 77.95
CA ALA A 3 -29.53 34.99 76.88
C ALA A 3 -29.99 34.40 75.60
N THR A 4 -30.27 35.19 74.57
CA THR A 4 -30.59 34.81 73.20
C THR A 4 -29.30 34.65 72.44
N ARG A 5 -28.97 33.40 72.03
CA ARG A 5 -27.83 33.08 71.10
C ARG A 5 -28.25 33.32 69.66
N LEU A 6 -27.70 34.33 69.02
CA LEU A 6 -27.76 34.54 67.58
C LEU A 6 -26.82 33.51 66.88
N LEU A 7 -27.40 32.61 66.09
CA LEU A 7 -26.67 31.73 65.13
C LEU A 7 -26.47 32.50 63.83
N ILE A 8 -25.23 32.92 63.58
CA ILE A 8 -24.84 33.48 62.30
C ILE A 8 -24.50 32.27 61.36
N GLY A 9 -25.43 31.98 60.42
CA GLY A 9 -25.23 31.04 59.41
C GLY A 9 -24.21 31.56 58.35
N ALA A 10 -23.02 30.99 58.32
CA ALA A 10 -22.06 31.27 57.27
C ALA A 10 -22.52 30.58 55.99
N LEU A 11 -23.10 31.32 55.04
CA LEU A 11 -23.30 30.85 53.66
C LEU A 11 -21.93 30.78 53.00
N GLY A 12 -21.36 29.56 52.90
CA GLY A 12 -20.16 29.30 52.12
C GLY A 12 -20.50 29.43 50.64
N LEU A 13 -20.04 30.47 49.98
CA LEU A 13 -19.97 30.52 48.51
C LEU A 13 -18.96 29.49 48.05
N VAL A 14 -19.43 28.34 47.54
CA VAL A 14 -18.62 27.41 46.78
C VAL A 14 -18.38 28.07 45.43
N ALA A 15 -17.28 28.80 45.29
CA ALA A 15 -16.78 29.19 43.98
C ALA A 15 -16.38 27.91 43.25
N ALA A 16 -17.22 27.46 42.32
CA ALA A 16 -16.86 26.38 41.39
C ALA A 16 -15.75 26.92 40.49
N CYS A 17 -14.49 26.64 40.85
CA CYS A 17 -13.36 26.87 39.97
C CYS A 17 -13.50 25.89 38.81
N SER A 18 -13.97 26.35 37.63
CA SER A 18 -13.88 25.62 36.40
C SER A 18 -12.39 25.37 36.08
N SER A 19 -12.06 24.18 35.66
CA SER A 19 -10.68 23.93 35.19
C SER A 19 -10.45 24.69 33.87
N PRO A 20 -9.24 25.19 33.60
CA PRO A 20 -8.95 25.85 32.31
C PRO A 20 -9.30 24.99 31.09
N ALA A 21 -9.21 23.67 31.21
CA ALA A 21 -9.64 22.73 30.18
C ALA A 21 -11.15 22.74 29.93
N ALA A 22 -11.97 22.84 31.01
CA ALA A 22 -13.42 22.96 30.91
C ALA A 22 -13.84 24.32 30.30
N ASP A 23 -13.06 25.39 30.53
CA ASP A 23 -13.31 26.69 29.91
C ASP A 23 -13.05 26.65 28.39
N HIS A 24 -11.94 26.06 27.95
CA HIS A 24 -11.65 25.87 26.51
C HIS A 24 -12.67 24.94 25.82
N GLN A 25 -13.10 23.86 26.44
CA GLN A 25 -14.16 23.03 25.91
C GLN A 25 -15.45 23.81 25.70
N ALA A 26 -15.87 24.59 26.71
CA ALA A 26 -17.09 25.42 26.61
C ALA A 26 -16.97 26.53 25.54
N LEU A 27 -15.77 27.09 25.35
CA LEU A 27 -15.49 28.02 24.24
C LEU A 27 -15.61 27.35 22.89
N GLY A 28 -15.04 26.15 22.73
CA GLY A 28 -15.13 25.34 21.55
C GLY A 28 -16.59 24.98 21.21
N ASP A 29 -17.38 24.53 22.19
CA ASP A 29 -18.80 24.20 22.02
C ASP A 29 -19.59 25.41 21.53
N ARG A 30 -19.33 26.60 22.09
CA ARG A 30 -19.97 27.84 21.64
C ARG A 30 -19.56 28.24 20.21
N ALA A 31 -18.30 28.10 19.86
CA ALA A 31 -17.81 28.37 18.52
C ALA A 31 -18.44 27.39 17.50
N TYR A 32 -18.51 26.12 17.86
CA TYR A 32 -19.12 25.08 17.01
C TYR A 32 -20.59 25.36 16.72
N LEU A 33 -21.36 25.76 17.75
CA LEU A 33 -22.77 26.13 17.58
C LEU A 33 -22.97 27.35 16.68
N ARG A 34 -22.00 28.25 16.60
CA ARG A 34 -22.00 29.39 15.67
C ARG A 34 -21.45 29.07 14.30
N SER A 35 -21.14 27.80 14.02
CA SER A 35 -20.51 27.33 12.79
C SER A 35 -19.09 27.90 12.58
N ASP A 36 -18.46 28.44 13.62
CA ASP A 36 -17.05 28.83 13.61
C ASP A 36 -16.19 27.63 13.97
N TYR A 37 -16.11 26.72 13.00
CA TYR A 37 -15.48 25.41 13.21
C TYR A 37 -13.96 25.50 13.38
N GLY A 38 -13.32 26.49 12.75
CA GLY A 38 -11.89 26.74 12.91
C GLY A 38 -11.55 27.13 14.36
N THR A 39 -12.27 28.10 14.92
CA THR A 39 -12.11 28.48 16.34
C THR A 39 -12.47 27.31 17.24
N ALA A 40 -13.54 26.57 16.94
CA ALA A 40 -13.92 25.39 17.75
C ALA A 40 -12.79 24.36 17.82
N LEU A 41 -12.13 24.05 16.69
CA LEU A 41 -11.00 23.13 16.64
C LEU A 41 -9.83 23.60 17.50
N VAL A 42 -9.48 24.89 17.42
CA VAL A 42 -8.39 25.47 18.22
C VAL A 42 -8.70 25.33 19.72
N GLU A 43 -9.91 25.69 20.13
CA GLU A 43 -10.32 25.64 21.55
C GLU A 43 -10.36 24.17 22.05
N TYR A 44 -10.87 23.23 21.28
CA TYR A 44 -10.85 21.82 21.65
C TYR A 44 -9.42 21.28 21.77
N ARG A 45 -8.50 21.67 20.87
CA ARG A 45 -7.09 21.30 20.98
C ARG A 45 -6.39 21.91 22.19
N LEU A 46 -6.75 23.13 22.58
CA LEU A 46 -6.27 23.73 23.82
C LEU A 46 -6.77 22.98 25.07
N ALA A 47 -8.04 22.57 25.05
CA ALA A 47 -8.60 21.74 26.12
C ALA A 47 -7.88 20.36 26.18
N LEU A 48 -7.60 19.74 25.05
CA LEU A 48 -6.87 18.46 24.97
C LEU A 48 -5.42 18.54 25.48
N ARG A 49 -4.78 19.71 25.40
CA ARG A 49 -3.43 19.90 25.98
C ARG A 49 -3.46 19.93 27.52
N GLN A 50 -4.57 20.31 28.09
CA GLN A 50 -4.74 20.44 29.54
C GLN A 50 -5.39 19.19 30.16
N GLN A 51 -6.20 18.50 29.38
CA GLN A 51 -6.92 17.29 29.79
C GLN A 51 -6.51 16.15 28.85
N THR A 52 -5.39 15.49 29.14
CA THR A 52 -4.91 14.38 28.34
C THR A 52 -5.92 13.23 28.33
N ALA A 53 -6.31 12.78 27.12
CA ALA A 53 -7.08 11.59 26.86
C ALA A 53 -8.61 11.63 27.14
N SER A 54 -9.29 12.75 26.83
CA SER A 54 -10.76 12.71 26.73
C SER A 54 -11.18 12.24 25.31
N PRO A 55 -11.73 11.02 25.15
CA PRO A 55 -12.23 10.55 23.85
C PRO A 55 -13.33 11.47 23.29
N GLU A 56 -14.25 11.94 24.14
CA GLU A 56 -15.32 12.85 23.75
C GLU A 56 -14.76 14.15 23.16
N LEU A 57 -13.74 14.72 23.78
CA LEU A 57 -13.12 15.96 23.32
C LEU A 57 -12.38 15.75 21.98
N ARG A 58 -11.76 14.58 21.77
CA ARG A 58 -11.17 14.20 20.48
C ARG A 58 -12.23 14.05 19.39
N ALA A 59 -13.37 13.44 19.69
CA ALA A 59 -14.48 13.33 18.75
C ALA A 59 -15.00 14.72 18.34
N LYS A 60 -15.15 15.65 19.30
CA LYS A 60 -15.51 17.04 19.04
C LYS A 60 -14.47 17.77 18.17
N ALA A 61 -13.19 17.59 18.46
CA ALA A 61 -12.10 18.19 17.66
C ALA A 61 -12.08 17.63 16.24
N GLY A 62 -12.22 16.32 16.07
CA GLY A 62 -12.32 15.68 14.75
C GLY A 62 -13.53 16.16 13.94
N ALA A 63 -14.69 16.29 14.59
CA ALA A 63 -15.88 16.82 13.95
C ALA A 63 -15.73 18.30 13.54
N ALA A 64 -15.10 19.12 14.40
CA ALA A 64 -14.82 20.53 14.09
C ALA A 64 -13.83 20.66 12.93
N ALA A 65 -12.75 19.87 12.91
CA ALA A 65 -11.78 19.83 11.83
C ALA A 65 -12.43 19.45 10.49
N LEU A 66 -13.26 18.40 10.48
CA LEU A 66 -13.99 17.96 9.30
C LEU A 66 -14.91 19.06 8.74
N ARG A 67 -15.63 19.78 9.63
CA ARG A 67 -16.52 20.88 9.24
C ARG A 67 -15.76 22.13 8.82
N ALA A 68 -14.57 22.36 9.36
CA ALA A 68 -13.68 23.45 8.96
C ALA A 68 -13.00 23.19 7.60
N GLY A 69 -13.08 21.96 7.06
CA GLY A 69 -12.36 21.56 5.86
C GLY A 69 -10.87 21.24 6.11
N ASP A 70 -10.43 21.21 7.37
CA ASP A 70 -9.08 20.78 7.73
C ASP A 70 -9.05 19.26 7.85
N LEU A 71 -8.97 18.61 6.67
CA LEU A 71 -9.03 17.16 6.56
C LEU A 71 -7.84 16.48 7.25
N GLY A 72 -6.65 17.10 7.21
CA GLY A 72 -5.46 16.59 7.89
C GLY A 72 -5.65 16.53 9.40
N ALA A 73 -6.12 17.63 9.99
CA ALA A 73 -6.46 17.67 11.41
C ALA A 73 -7.57 16.67 11.78
N ALA A 74 -8.55 16.48 10.92
CA ALA A 74 -9.60 15.48 11.13
C ALA A 74 -9.04 14.05 11.19
N VAL A 75 -8.10 13.69 10.29
CA VAL A 75 -7.40 12.40 10.34
C VAL A 75 -6.67 12.22 11.67
N GLU A 76 -5.92 13.24 12.11
CA GLU A 76 -5.15 13.17 13.36
C GLU A 76 -6.06 12.89 14.57
N GLU A 77 -7.15 13.63 14.69
CA GLU A 77 -8.04 13.52 15.85
C GLU A 77 -8.82 12.19 15.84
N TYR A 78 -9.34 11.75 14.67
CA TYR A 78 -10.04 10.47 14.58
C TYR A 78 -9.09 9.27 14.71
N ALA A 79 -7.87 9.34 14.19
CA ALA A 79 -6.87 8.29 14.40
C ALA A 79 -6.48 8.18 15.90
N ALA A 80 -6.37 9.32 16.58
CA ALA A 80 -6.12 9.34 18.02
C ALA A 80 -7.32 8.83 18.84
N LEU A 81 -8.56 9.14 18.42
CA LEU A 81 -9.79 8.62 19.03
C LEU A 81 -9.86 7.10 18.90
N GLY A 82 -9.50 6.54 17.74
CA GLY A 82 -9.54 5.11 17.47
C GLY A 82 -8.55 4.26 18.27
N LYS A 83 -7.63 4.87 19.02
CA LYS A 83 -6.76 4.16 19.98
C LYS A 83 -7.55 3.64 21.18
N ASP A 84 -8.68 4.28 21.51
CA ASP A 84 -9.63 3.77 22.49
C ASP A 84 -10.57 2.76 21.80
N LYS A 85 -10.54 1.50 22.25
CA LYS A 85 -11.34 0.41 21.69
C LYS A 85 -12.84 0.71 21.71
N ALA A 86 -13.34 1.42 22.75
CA ALA A 86 -14.75 1.79 22.86
C ALA A 86 -15.17 2.82 21.80
N GLN A 87 -14.21 3.58 21.26
CA GLN A 87 -14.46 4.67 20.31
C GLN A 87 -14.06 4.31 18.86
N GLN A 88 -13.56 3.11 18.61
CA GLN A 88 -13.10 2.69 17.28
C GLN A 88 -14.20 2.82 16.22
N ALA A 89 -15.44 2.48 16.55
CA ALA A 89 -16.55 2.59 15.60
C ALA A 89 -16.82 4.04 15.18
N GLU A 90 -16.81 4.98 16.12
CA GLU A 90 -16.99 6.41 15.85
C GLU A 90 -15.81 6.98 15.05
N ALA A 91 -14.60 6.66 15.47
CA ALA A 91 -13.38 7.06 14.78
C ALA A 91 -13.36 6.56 13.33
N ALA A 92 -13.77 5.30 13.10
CA ALA A 92 -13.86 4.73 11.76
C ALA A 92 -14.86 5.48 10.87
N VAL A 93 -16.05 5.83 11.40
CA VAL A 93 -17.04 6.66 10.66
C VAL A 93 -16.46 8.02 10.29
N GLY A 94 -15.73 8.65 11.23
CA GLY A 94 -15.06 9.93 10.98
C GLY A 94 -14.03 9.83 9.85
N LEU A 95 -13.14 8.84 9.90
CA LEU A 95 -12.11 8.60 8.88
C LEU A 95 -12.72 8.27 7.50
N GLU A 96 -13.81 7.52 7.45
CA GLU A 96 -14.54 7.27 6.19
C GLU A 96 -15.05 8.56 5.56
N ARG A 97 -15.60 9.47 6.36
CA ARG A 97 -16.06 10.78 5.86
C ARG A 97 -14.90 11.61 5.32
N VAL A 98 -13.77 11.62 6.04
CA VAL A 98 -12.55 12.29 5.57
C VAL A 98 -12.10 11.68 4.22
N ALA A 99 -12.01 10.36 4.14
CA ALA A 99 -11.59 9.67 2.92
C ALA A 99 -12.49 10.01 1.72
N ARG A 100 -13.81 10.04 1.90
CA ARG A 100 -14.76 10.43 0.83
C ARG A 100 -14.58 11.87 0.37
N ILE A 101 -14.45 12.82 1.31
CA ILE A 101 -14.22 14.22 0.96
C ILE A 101 -12.85 14.38 0.26
N ALA A 102 -11.83 13.65 0.69
CA ALA A 102 -10.52 13.67 0.07
C ALA A 102 -10.56 13.13 -1.38
N VAL A 103 -11.37 12.10 -1.66
CA VAL A 103 -11.65 11.64 -3.04
C VAL A 103 -12.31 12.75 -3.85
N ASP A 104 -13.39 13.33 -3.35
CA ASP A 104 -14.15 14.37 -4.04
C ASP A 104 -13.32 15.63 -4.33
N SER A 105 -12.34 15.92 -3.47
CA SER A 105 -11.41 17.06 -3.60
C SER A 105 -10.10 16.73 -4.30
N ASN A 106 -9.89 15.48 -4.73
CA ASN A 106 -8.64 14.98 -5.31
C ASN A 106 -7.41 15.17 -4.40
N ASP A 107 -7.64 15.15 -3.08
CA ASP A 107 -6.58 15.23 -2.06
C ASP A 107 -6.05 13.82 -1.73
N HIS A 108 -5.17 13.34 -2.58
CA HIS A 108 -4.59 12.01 -2.44
C HIS A 108 -3.81 11.81 -1.15
N ALA A 109 -3.11 12.83 -0.64
CA ALA A 109 -2.30 12.74 0.57
C ALA A 109 -3.18 12.48 1.80
N THR A 110 -4.26 13.22 1.93
CA THR A 110 -5.23 13.03 3.02
C THR A 110 -6.00 11.71 2.86
N LEU A 111 -6.39 11.34 1.64
CA LEU A 111 -7.01 10.04 1.36
C LEU A 111 -6.15 8.88 1.88
N TRP A 112 -4.85 8.90 1.59
CA TRP A 112 -3.91 7.88 2.05
C TRP A 112 -3.83 7.82 3.57
N SER A 113 -3.71 8.98 4.20
CA SER A 113 -3.59 9.07 5.65
C SER A 113 -4.87 8.55 6.34
N ALA A 114 -6.05 8.90 5.81
CA ALA A 114 -7.32 8.44 6.34
C ALA A 114 -7.50 6.92 6.20
N LEU A 115 -7.15 6.35 5.04
CA LEU A 115 -7.24 4.91 4.79
C LEU A 115 -6.24 4.11 5.62
N ASP A 116 -5.01 4.61 5.80
CA ASP A 116 -4.02 3.93 6.64
C ASP A 116 -4.45 3.93 8.11
N ALA A 117 -4.97 5.05 8.61
CA ALA A 117 -5.53 5.14 9.95
C ALA A 117 -6.75 4.21 10.12
N LEU A 118 -7.66 4.19 9.14
CA LEU A 118 -8.83 3.31 9.15
C LEU A 118 -8.45 1.83 9.19
N ARG A 119 -7.48 1.42 8.39
CA ARG A 119 -6.96 0.06 8.37
C ARG A 119 -6.39 -0.37 9.72
N GLN A 120 -5.75 0.55 10.45
CA GLN A 120 -5.18 0.26 11.77
C GLN A 120 -6.24 0.05 12.85
N ILE A 121 -7.35 0.79 12.80
CA ILE A 121 -8.39 0.75 13.84
C ILE A 121 -9.57 -0.15 13.50
N ALA A 122 -9.85 -0.37 12.22
CA ALA A 122 -10.98 -1.16 11.74
C ALA A 122 -10.60 -1.90 10.43
N PRO A 123 -9.72 -2.92 10.49
CA PRO A 123 -9.18 -3.61 9.32
C PRO A 123 -10.25 -4.31 8.48
N ASP A 124 -11.36 -4.71 9.09
CA ASP A 124 -12.47 -5.38 8.41
C ASP A 124 -13.45 -4.41 7.72
N ARG A 125 -13.26 -3.12 7.91
CA ARG A 125 -14.14 -2.10 7.36
C ARG A 125 -13.70 -1.70 5.96
N ILE A 126 -14.54 -1.98 4.98
CA ILE A 126 -14.29 -1.79 3.56
C ILE A 126 -15.02 -0.54 3.07
N ILE A 127 -14.28 0.42 2.47
CA ILE A 127 -14.87 1.60 1.82
C ILE A 127 -14.96 1.33 0.32
N GLY A 128 -16.18 1.14 -0.19
CA GLY A 128 -16.43 1.01 -1.63
C GLY A 128 -16.07 2.29 -2.40
N GLY A 129 -15.65 2.14 -3.65
CA GLY A 129 -15.40 3.26 -4.58
C GLY A 129 -14.04 3.94 -4.50
N VAL A 130 -13.23 3.64 -3.47
CA VAL A 130 -11.90 4.26 -3.27
C VAL A 130 -10.80 3.61 -4.11
N GLY A 131 -11.05 2.41 -4.62
CA GLY A 131 -10.02 1.61 -5.32
C GLY A 131 -9.50 2.25 -6.61
N GLU A 132 -10.35 2.97 -7.35
CA GLU A 132 -9.94 3.66 -8.59
C GLU A 132 -9.04 4.85 -8.32
N GLU A 133 -9.45 5.69 -7.40
CA GLU A 133 -8.68 6.88 -7.00
C GLU A 133 -7.31 6.46 -6.43
N LEU A 134 -7.30 5.36 -5.69
CA LEU A 134 -6.06 4.77 -5.21
C LEU A 134 -5.15 4.31 -6.36
N ALA A 135 -5.72 3.67 -7.38
CA ALA A 135 -4.99 3.21 -8.56
C ALA A 135 -4.39 4.36 -9.36
N LEU A 136 -5.15 5.45 -9.53
CA LEU A 136 -4.69 6.68 -10.20
C LEU A 136 -3.57 7.35 -9.41
N ALA A 137 -3.72 7.49 -8.09
CA ALA A 137 -2.70 8.05 -7.21
C ALA A 137 -1.38 7.27 -7.22
N LEU A 138 -1.44 5.95 -7.50
CA LEU A 138 -0.25 5.09 -7.59
C LEU A 138 0.53 5.26 -8.88
N GLY A 139 -0.14 5.67 -9.96
CA GLY A 139 0.52 5.99 -11.23
C GLY A 139 1.55 7.11 -11.08
N ASP A 140 1.29 8.05 -10.18
CA ASP A 140 2.08 9.28 -9.97
C ASP A 140 3.05 9.20 -8.77
N SER A 141 3.02 8.17 -7.93
CA SER A 141 3.58 8.34 -6.60
C SER A 141 4.99 7.79 -6.39
N ALA A 142 5.79 8.64 -5.75
CA ALA A 142 7.00 8.32 -5.02
C ALA A 142 6.77 7.56 -3.68
N ALA A 143 5.57 7.01 -3.43
CA ALA A 143 5.21 6.40 -2.15
C ALA A 143 4.93 4.88 -2.24
N PRO A 144 5.94 4.03 -2.54
CA PRO A 144 5.74 2.57 -2.69
C PRO A 144 5.22 1.89 -1.41
N ARG A 145 5.52 2.44 -0.23
CA ARG A 145 5.08 1.86 1.05
C ARG A 145 3.57 1.92 1.23
N ALA A 146 2.96 3.04 0.89
CA ALA A 146 1.51 3.21 0.99
C ALA A 146 0.79 2.28 0.00
N ALA A 147 1.29 2.15 -1.23
CA ALA A 147 0.80 1.22 -2.23
C ALA A 147 0.76 -0.23 -1.72
N LEU A 148 1.86 -0.67 -1.09
CA LEU A 148 1.96 -2.03 -0.53
C LEU A 148 0.95 -2.30 0.58
N THR A 149 0.53 -1.28 1.30
CA THR A 149 -0.39 -1.39 2.42
C THR A 149 -1.85 -1.30 1.97
N LEU A 150 -2.16 -0.42 1.04
CA LEU A 150 -3.53 -0.04 0.72
C LEU A 150 -4.11 -0.77 -0.50
N LEU A 151 -3.27 -1.21 -1.47
CA LEU A 151 -3.77 -1.91 -2.66
C LEU A 151 -4.47 -3.25 -2.34
N PRO A 152 -3.96 -4.11 -1.45
CA PRO A 152 -4.68 -5.32 -1.06
C PRO A 152 -6.05 -5.01 -0.44
N TYR A 153 -6.11 -3.94 0.37
CA TYR A 153 -7.35 -3.46 0.98
C TYR A 153 -8.33 -2.94 -0.08
N ALA A 154 -7.86 -2.12 -1.02
CA ALA A 154 -8.68 -1.64 -2.13
C ALA A 154 -9.16 -2.78 -3.04
N ALA A 155 -8.32 -3.78 -3.30
CA ALA A 155 -8.70 -4.97 -4.06
C ALA A 155 -9.79 -5.79 -3.36
N ALA A 156 -9.74 -5.89 -2.02
CA ALA A 156 -10.79 -6.55 -1.25
C ALA A 156 -12.13 -5.78 -1.29
N ALA A 157 -12.06 -4.44 -1.46
CA ALA A 157 -13.21 -3.54 -1.57
C ALA A 157 -13.75 -3.40 -2.99
N ALA A 158 -13.11 -3.98 -4.00
CA ALA A 158 -13.45 -3.80 -5.40
C ALA A 158 -14.89 -4.25 -5.68
N PRO A 159 -15.68 -3.47 -6.44
CA PRO A 159 -17.09 -3.77 -6.70
C PRO A 159 -17.29 -5.00 -7.59
N ASP A 160 -16.27 -5.36 -8.37
CA ASP A 160 -16.31 -6.49 -9.28
C ASP A 160 -14.93 -7.17 -9.41
N ALA A 161 -14.96 -8.37 -9.97
CA ALA A 161 -13.77 -9.21 -10.08
C ALA A 161 -12.72 -8.68 -11.08
N ARG A 162 -13.13 -7.93 -12.12
CA ARG A 162 -12.20 -7.33 -13.08
C ARG A 162 -11.41 -6.21 -12.41
N ARG A 163 -12.10 -5.37 -11.67
CA ARG A 163 -11.50 -4.28 -10.87
C ARG A 163 -10.55 -4.81 -9.80
N GLN A 164 -10.98 -5.89 -9.13
CA GLN A 164 -10.12 -6.59 -8.17
C GLN A 164 -8.81 -7.05 -8.81
N ASP A 165 -8.88 -7.67 -9.99
CA ASP A 165 -7.69 -8.16 -10.69
C ASP A 165 -6.77 -7.01 -11.14
N SER A 166 -7.33 -5.88 -11.58
CA SER A 166 -6.54 -4.68 -11.91
C SER A 166 -5.79 -4.13 -10.69
N LEU A 167 -6.46 -4.04 -9.54
CA LEU A 167 -5.83 -3.58 -8.28
C LEU A 167 -4.78 -4.56 -7.77
N MET A 168 -5.02 -5.86 -7.89
CA MET A 168 -4.03 -6.88 -7.55
C MET A 168 -2.82 -6.84 -8.50
N TYR A 169 -3.02 -6.55 -9.79
CA TYR A 169 -1.90 -6.32 -10.71
C TYR A 169 -1.04 -5.12 -10.26
N LEU A 170 -1.67 -3.99 -9.92
CA LEU A 170 -0.97 -2.82 -9.40
C LEU A 170 -0.22 -3.12 -8.09
N TYR A 171 -0.78 -3.97 -7.23
CA TYR A 171 -0.07 -4.46 -6.05
C TYR A 171 1.18 -5.25 -6.40
N GLY A 172 1.10 -6.15 -7.39
CA GLY A 172 2.27 -6.86 -7.93
C GLY A 172 3.34 -5.90 -8.44
N VAL A 173 2.95 -4.86 -9.21
CA VAL A 173 3.86 -3.81 -9.69
C VAL A 173 4.51 -3.04 -8.53
N ALA A 174 3.74 -2.71 -7.48
CA ALA A 174 4.27 -2.05 -6.29
C ALA A 174 5.31 -2.91 -5.55
N LEU A 175 5.08 -4.22 -5.47
CA LEU A 175 6.05 -5.18 -4.93
C LEU A 175 7.34 -5.22 -5.75
N VAL A 176 7.24 -5.23 -7.09
CA VAL A 176 8.42 -5.16 -7.99
C VAL A 176 9.22 -3.89 -7.74
N ARG A 177 8.57 -2.73 -7.72
CA ARG A 177 9.21 -1.43 -7.43
C ARG A 177 9.89 -1.39 -6.05
N ALA A 178 9.35 -2.13 -5.09
CA ALA A 178 9.93 -2.27 -3.75
C ALA A 178 11.04 -3.34 -3.66
N GLY A 179 11.44 -3.96 -4.77
CA GLY A 179 12.44 -5.03 -4.81
C GLY A 179 11.97 -6.38 -4.22
N ARG A 180 10.66 -6.54 -4.04
CA ARG A 180 10.06 -7.72 -3.40
C ARG A 180 9.56 -8.75 -4.41
N CYS A 181 10.40 -9.13 -5.39
CA CYS A 181 10.04 -10.05 -6.47
C CYS A 181 9.50 -11.39 -5.96
N GLY A 182 10.05 -11.94 -4.88
CA GLY A 182 9.55 -13.19 -4.29
C GLY A 182 8.10 -13.12 -3.81
N GLN A 183 7.62 -11.93 -3.46
CA GLN A 183 6.22 -11.70 -3.09
C GLN A 183 5.35 -11.32 -4.31
N ALA A 184 5.94 -10.70 -5.34
CA ALA A 184 5.22 -10.29 -6.55
C ALA A 184 4.83 -11.49 -7.42
N VAL A 185 5.72 -12.49 -7.56
CA VAL A 185 5.47 -13.68 -8.39
C VAL A 185 4.14 -14.37 -8.06
N PRO A 186 3.85 -14.78 -6.80
CA PRO A 186 2.59 -15.45 -6.49
C PRO A 186 1.35 -14.56 -6.73
N VAL A 187 1.48 -13.22 -6.63
CA VAL A 187 0.41 -12.29 -6.97
C VAL A 187 0.11 -12.35 -8.46
N PHE A 188 1.10 -12.20 -9.33
CA PHE A 188 0.93 -12.28 -10.77
C PHE A 188 0.40 -13.64 -11.22
N GLU A 189 0.92 -14.74 -10.67
CA GLU A 189 0.43 -16.08 -11.00
C GLU A 189 -1.03 -16.30 -10.57
N SER A 190 -1.46 -15.69 -9.47
CA SER A 190 -2.86 -15.74 -9.09
C SER A 190 -3.77 -15.10 -10.15
N LEU A 191 -3.31 -14.03 -10.80
CA LEU A 191 -4.01 -13.36 -11.89
C LEU A 191 -4.02 -14.22 -13.16
N LEU A 192 -2.91 -14.86 -13.48
CA LEU A 192 -2.81 -15.79 -14.63
C LEU A 192 -3.80 -16.96 -14.50
N ARG A 193 -3.92 -17.53 -13.30
CA ARG A 193 -4.88 -18.61 -13.04
C ARG A 193 -6.34 -18.19 -13.18
N ARG A 194 -6.67 -16.92 -12.93
CA ARG A 194 -8.07 -16.43 -12.98
C ARG A 194 -8.60 -16.21 -14.38
N GLN A 195 -7.76 -15.90 -15.35
CA GLN A 195 -8.05 -15.76 -16.78
C GLN A 195 -9.25 -14.85 -17.13
N ARG A 196 -9.41 -13.73 -16.40
CA ARG A 196 -10.58 -12.84 -16.55
C ARG A 196 -10.41 -11.73 -17.57
N ASP A 197 -9.20 -11.15 -17.64
CA ASP A 197 -8.88 -10.02 -18.50
C ASP A 197 -7.58 -10.30 -19.27
N PRO A 198 -7.63 -10.41 -20.62
CA PRO A 198 -6.44 -10.71 -21.43
C PRO A 198 -5.34 -9.64 -21.34
N ALA A 199 -5.68 -8.36 -21.06
CA ALA A 199 -4.68 -7.32 -20.91
C ALA A 199 -3.93 -7.49 -19.58
N VAL A 200 -4.68 -7.65 -18.48
CA VAL A 200 -4.10 -7.93 -17.15
C VAL A 200 -3.27 -9.21 -17.17
N GLN A 201 -3.70 -10.25 -17.89
CA GLN A 201 -2.95 -11.49 -18.03
C GLN A 201 -1.59 -11.27 -18.70
N ARG A 202 -1.55 -10.60 -19.85
CA ARG A 202 -0.28 -10.32 -20.56
C ARG A 202 0.69 -9.53 -19.70
N ASP A 203 0.18 -8.52 -18.99
CA ASP A 203 1.01 -7.68 -18.14
C ASP A 203 1.47 -8.43 -16.87
N ALA A 204 0.60 -9.27 -16.30
CA ALA A 204 0.95 -10.14 -15.17
C ALA A 204 1.99 -11.22 -15.58
N ALA A 205 1.87 -11.81 -16.77
CA ALA A 205 2.84 -12.76 -17.29
C ALA A 205 4.23 -12.11 -17.44
N ARG A 206 4.28 -10.90 -18.02
CA ARG A 206 5.53 -10.13 -18.13
C ARG A 206 6.09 -9.77 -16.75
N GLY A 207 5.26 -9.34 -15.82
CA GLY A 207 5.67 -9.03 -14.44
C GLY A 207 6.22 -10.24 -13.70
N ALA A 208 5.58 -11.41 -13.85
CA ALA A 208 6.04 -12.67 -13.28
C ALA A 208 7.39 -13.09 -13.86
N ALA A 209 7.52 -13.04 -15.21
CA ALA A 209 8.75 -13.38 -15.89
C ALA A 209 9.93 -12.46 -15.52
N SER A 210 9.69 -11.15 -15.46
CA SER A 210 10.70 -10.17 -15.03
C SER A 210 11.20 -10.42 -13.60
N CYS A 211 10.29 -10.72 -12.68
CA CYS A 211 10.65 -11.08 -11.31
C CYS A 211 11.38 -12.42 -11.23
N ALA A 212 10.91 -13.43 -11.94
CA ALA A 212 11.58 -14.74 -11.95
C ALA A 212 12.99 -14.65 -12.56
N LEU A 213 13.18 -13.85 -13.62
CA LEU A 213 14.50 -13.55 -14.19
C LEU A 213 15.44 -12.89 -13.16
N THR A 214 14.91 -11.92 -12.39
CA THR A 214 15.67 -11.25 -11.31
C THR A 214 16.06 -12.22 -10.20
N LEU A 215 15.13 -13.08 -9.77
CA LEU A 215 15.37 -14.10 -8.75
C LEU A 215 16.39 -15.15 -9.23
N GLY A 216 16.30 -15.57 -10.50
CA GLY A 216 17.28 -16.48 -11.09
C GLY A 216 18.70 -15.91 -11.08
N ARG A 217 18.87 -14.65 -11.47
CA ARG A 217 20.17 -13.97 -11.39
C ARG A 217 20.68 -13.84 -9.96
N ASN A 218 19.81 -13.55 -8.98
CA ASN A 218 20.18 -13.49 -7.58
C ASN A 218 20.62 -14.85 -7.05
N SER A 219 19.94 -15.94 -7.45
CA SER A 219 20.33 -17.29 -7.09
C SER A 219 21.69 -17.68 -7.66
N LEU A 220 21.99 -17.31 -8.92
CA LEU A 220 23.33 -17.50 -9.50
C LEU A 220 24.40 -16.76 -8.70
N ASN A 221 24.17 -15.49 -8.39
CA ASN A 221 25.10 -14.67 -7.62
C ASN A 221 25.34 -15.21 -6.20
N SER A 222 24.36 -15.96 -5.69
CA SER A 222 24.43 -16.62 -4.38
C SER A 222 25.02 -18.06 -4.44
N GLY A 223 25.46 -18.50 -5.61
CA GLY A 223 26.03 -19.84 -5.79
C GLY A 223 24.99 -20.97 -5.77
N GLN A 224 23.74 -20.68 -6.14
CA GLN A 224 22.61 -21.62 -6.15
C GLN A 224 22.13 -21.89 -7.59
N PRO A 225 22.90 -22.60 -8.43
CA PRO A 225 22.57 -22.77 -9.86
C PRO A 225 21.28 -23.57 -10.10
N SER A 226 20.95 -24.53 -9.22
CA SER A 226 19.69 -25.28 -9.34
C SER A 226 18.47 -24.37 -9.16
N ASP A 227 18.48 -23.54 -8.14
CA ASP A 227 17.40 -22.58 -7.89
C ASP A 227 17.31 -21.55 -9.02
N ALA A 228 18.47 -21.13 -9.54
CA ALA A 228 18.51 -20.23 -10.70
C ALA A 228 17.87 -20.85 -11.94
N ALA A 229 18.17 -22.12 -12.23
CA ALA A 229 17.57 -22.85 -13.36
C ALA A 229 16.03 -22.93 -13.21
N ASP A 230 15.53 -23.16 -12.01
CA ASP A 230 14.09 -23.23 -11.75
C ASP A 230 13.42 -21.86 -11.97
N TRP A 231 14.03 -20.78 -11.52
CA TRP A 231 13.54 -19.44 -11.76
C TRP A 231 13.59 -19.05 -13.25
N PHE A 232 14.66 -19.33 -13.94
CA PHE A 232 14.77 -19.07 -15.38
C PHE A 232 13.75 -19.89 -16.18
N ARG A 233 13.58 -21.18 -15.86
CA ARG A 233 12.57 -22.02 -16.50
C ARG A 233 11.17 -21.43 -16.31
N ARG A 234 10.86 -20.96 -15.11
CA ARG A 234 9.59 -20.30 -14.80
C ARG A 234 9.39 -19.05 -15.63
N ALA A 235 10.37 -18.13 -15.67
CA ALA A 235 10.30 -16.93 -16.50
C ALA A 235 10.09 -17.24 -17.99
N ALA A 236 10.82 -18.21 -18.51
CA ALA A 236 10.72 -18.65 -19.91
C ALA A 236 9.36 -19.28 -20.25
N THR A 237 8.72 -19.95 -19.28
CA THR A 237 7.41 -20.60 -19.47
C THR A 237 6.26 -19.59 -19.39
N GLU A 238 6.32 -18.63 -18.46
CA GLU A 238 5.23 -17.67 -18.23
C GLU A 238 5.09 -16.65 -19.37
N ALA A 239 6.19 -16.26 -20.01
CA ALA A 239 6.18 -15.25 -21.05
C ALA A 239 7.25 -15.51 -22.14
N PRO A 240 7.18 -16.64 -22.87
CA PRO A 240 8.24 -17.13 -23.77
C PRO A 240 8.60 -16.13 -24.88
N ASP A 241 7.61 -15.43 -25.43
CA ASP A 241 7.76 -14.50 -26.54
C ASP A 241 8.16 -13.08 -26.12
N THR A 242 8.34 -12.84 -24.81
CA THR A 242 8.76 -11.54 -24.30
C THR A 242 10.30 -11.44 -24.20
N PRO A 243 10.87 -10.23 -24.17
CA PRO A 243 12.28 -10.05 -23.90
C PRO A 243 12.75 -10.71 -22.61
N GLU A 244 11.91 -10.70 -21.56
CA GLU A 244 12.20 -11.30 -20.26
C GLU A 244 12.26 -12.83 -20.36
N GLY A 245 11.32 -13.45 -21.06
CA GLY A 245 11.28 -14.89 -21.28
C GLY A 245 12.47 -15.35 -22.13
N ARG A 246 12.80 -14.62 -23.21
CA ARG A 246 13.97 -14.92 -24.02
C ARG A 246 15.29 -14.75 -23.25
N ALA A 247 15.41 -13.70 -22.43
CA ALA A 247 16.58 -13.54 -21.55
C ALA A 247 16.68 -14.66 -20.50
N ALA A 248 15.54 -15.19 -20.06
CA ALA A 248 15.52 -16.33 -19.15
C ALA A 248 16.00 -17.62 -19.84
N TYR A 249 15.69 -17.83 -21.12
CA TYR A 249 16.26 -18.94 -21.89
C TYR A 249 17.78 -18.83 -22.02
N VAL A 250 18.33 -17.62 -22.19
CA VAL A 250 19.80 -17.42 -22.15
C VAL A 250 20.35 -17.85 -20.79
N GLY A 251 19.79 -17.34 -19.68
CA GLY A 251 20.23 -17.70 -18.34
C GLY A 251 20.12 -19.20 -18.03
N LEU A 252 19.05 -19.85 -18.53
CA LEU A 252 18.88 -21.31 -18.41
C LEU A 252 19.96 -22.05 -19.18
N GLY A 253 20.27 -21.63 -20.42
CA GLY A 253 21.34 -22.17 -21.22
C GLY A 253 22.71 -22.04 -20.56
N ASP A 254 22.99 -20.89 -19.93
CA ASP A 254 24.24 -20.65 -19.19
C ASP A 254 24.39 -21.60 -17.99
N VAL A 255 23.31 -21.85 -17.25
CA VAL A 255 23.33 -22.81 -16.14
C VAL A 255 23.57 -24.24 -16.67
N MET A 256 22.86 -24.66 -17.72
CA MET A 256 23.02 -25.99 -18.35
C MET A 256 24.43 -26.17 -18.88
N PHE A 257 24.98 -25.13 -19.54
CA PHE A 257 26.36 -25.17 -20.01
C PHE A 257 27.36 -25.40 -18.88
N ALA A 258 27.23 -24.65 -17.78
CA ALA A 258 28.09 -24.79 -16.60
C ALA A 258 27.97 -26.18 -15.95
N GLN A 259 26.84 -26.85 -16.10
CA GLN A 259 26.59 -28.21 -15.62
C GLN A 259 27.06 -29.30 -16.59
N GLY A 260 27.55 -28.93 -17.81
CA GLY A 260 27.97 -29.85 -18.84
C GLY A 260 26.83 -30.41 -19.71
N ASP A 261 25.61 -29.92 -19.54
CA ASP A 261 24.48 -30.23 -20.42
C ASP A 261 24.51 -29.34 -21.67
N PHE A 262 25.41 -29.64 -22.58
CA PHE A 262 25.58 -28.86 -23.81
C PHE A 262 24.39 -28.94 -24.75
N ALA A 263 23.68 -30.09 -24.77
CA ALA A 263 22.50 -30.26 -25.61
C ALA A 263 21.33 -29.41 -25.10
N GLY A 264 21.07 -29.41 -23.79
CA GLY A 264 20.07 -28.55 -23.16
C GLY A 264 20.40 -27.06 -23.31
N ALA A 265 21.69 -26.70 -23.18
CA ALA A 265 22.15 -25.33 -23.38
C ALA A 265 21.87 -24.84 -24.81
N ALA A 266 22.18 -25.68 -25.83
CA ALA A 266 21.91 -25.36 -27.24
C ALA A 266 20.41 -25.13 -27.50
N ASP A 267 19.54 -26.04 -27.02
CA ASP A 267 18.08 -25.86 -27.14
C ASP A 267 17.60 -24.55 -26.48
N ALA A 268 18.09 -24.25 -25.29
CA ALA A 268 17.72 -23.02 -24.58
C ALA A 268 18.14 -21.76 -25.36
N TYR A 269 19.37 -21.71 -25.90
CA TYR A 269 19.82 -20.58 -26.72
C TYR A 269 19.04 -20.45 -28.03
N GLN A 270 18.68 -21.56 -28.68
CA GLN A 270 17.83 -21.53 -29.87
C GLN A 270 16.44 -20.98 -29.56
N ARG A 271 15.86 -21.34 -28.44
CA ARG A 271 14.58 -20.76 -27.97
C ARG A 271 14.68 -19.26 -27.67
N ALA A 272 15.80 -18.83 -27.12
CA ALA A 272 16.03 -17.39 -26.89
C ALA A 272 16.07 -16.57 -28.17
N MET A 273 16.49 -17.20 -29.30
CA MET A 273 16.54 -16.59 -30.63
C MET A 273 15.20 -16.64 -31.36
N ALA A 274 14.28 -17.53 -30.98
CA ALA A 274 13.02 -17.74 -31.66
C ALA A 274 12.16 -16.48 -31.64
N GLY A 275 11.63 -16.06 -32.79
CA GLY A 275 10.76 -14.91 -32.90
C GLY A 275 11.45 -13.55 -32.66
N ALA A 276 12.76 -13.49 -32.55
CA ALA A 276 13.51 -12.27 -32.36
C ALA A 276 13.47 -11.36 -33.60
N ALA A 277 13.30 -10.04 -33.34
CA ALA A 277 13.41 -9.07 -34.42
C ALA A 277 14.86 -8.87 -34.88
N PRO A 278 15.08 -8.40 -36.12
CA PRO A 278 16.42 -8.04 -36.57
C PRO A 278 17.09 -7.03 -35.61
N GLY A 279 18.31 -7.36 -35.17
CA GLY A 279 19.07 -6.52 -34.23
C GLY A 279 18.71 -6.72 -32.74
N ASP A 280 17.92 -7.72 -32.40
CA ASP A 280 17.58 -8.05 -31.00
C ASP A 280 18.85 -8.46 -30.23
N SER A 281 19.16 -7.72 -29.17
CA SER A 281 20.39 -7.94 -28.39
C SER A 281 20.41 -9.28 -27.63
N ILE A 282 19.24 -9.77 -27.20
CA ILE A 282 19.13 -11.07 -26.50
C ILE A 282 19.43 -12.20 -27.49
N ALA A 283 18.88 -12.11 -28.70
CA ALA A 283 19.18 -13.07 -29.75
C ALA A 283 20.65 -13.08 -30.17
N GLN A 284 21.29 -11.91 -30.20
CA GLN A 284 22.73 -11.80 -30.47
C GLN A 284 23.55 -12.50 -29.37
N ILE A 285 23.25 -12.26 -28.10
CA ILE A 285 23.90 -12.92 -26.95
C ILE A 285 23.71 -14.44 -27.06
N ALA A 286 22.49 -14.91 -27.34
CA ALA A 286 22.18 -16.33 -27.46
C ALA A 286 22.99 -16.96 -28.62
N ALA A 287 23.08 -16.27 -29.76
CA ALA A 287 23.88 -16.74 -30.92
C ALA A 287 25.38 -16.82 -30.59
N GLU A 288 25.92 -15.84 -29.86
CA GLU A 288 27.31 -15.90 -29.41
C GLU A 288 27.58 -17.08 -28.48
N HIS A 289 26.64 -17.35 -27.53
CA HIS A 289 26.76 -18.51 -26.64
C HIS A 289 26.66 -19.82 -27.39
N LEU A 290 25.75 -19.91 -28.35
CA LEU A 290 25.61 -21.11 -29.22
C LEU A 290 26.87 -21.34 -30.05
N ASN A 291 27.48 -20.28 -30.61
CA ASN A 291 28.73 -20.38 -31.35
C ASN A 291 29.91 -20.85 -30.47
N ARG A 292 29.96 -20.46 -29.22
CA ARG A 292 30.95 -20.95 -28.24
C ARG A 292 30.79 -22.44 -27.97
N LEU A 293 29.57 -22.98 -27.91
CA LEU A 293 29.32 -24.42 -27.80
C LEU A 293 29.87 -25.21 -28.98
N ALA A 294 29.87 -24.62 -30.19
CA ALA A 294 30.35 -25.29 -31.41
C ALA A 294 31.88 -25.30 -31.54
N GLN A 295 32.64 -24.57 -30.68
CA GLN A 295 34.10 -24.47 -30.71
C GLN A 295 34.71 -25.48 -29.70
N PRO A 296 35.30 -26.60 -30.13
CA PRO A 296 35.92 -27.53 -29.21
C PRO A 296 37.17 -26.92 -28.59
N GLY A 297 37.21 -26.77 -27.27
CA GLY A 297 38.44 -26.51 -26.49
C GLY A 297 38.59 -25.13 -25.84
N THR A 298 37.57 -24.31 -25.74
CA THR A 298 37.66 -23.13 -24.89
C THR A 298 37.29 -23.45 -23.43
N PRO A 299 38.20 -23.23 -22.46
CA PRO A 299 37.85 -23.38 -21.06
C PRO A 299 36.80 -22.32 -20.70
N ASN A 300 35.91 -22.72 -19.81
CA ASN A 300 34.87 -21.86 -19.22
C ASN A 300 35.51 -20.61 -18.55
N PRO A 301 34.98 -19.38 -18.75
CA PRO A 301 35.43 -18.22 -18.03
C PRO A 301 35.12 -18.26 -16.53
#